data_fee001f7bcbbcdee9b0b9be0c4e587f7
#
_entry.id   fee001f7bcbbcdee9b0b9be0c4e587f7
#
_cell.length_a   1.000
_cell.length_b   1.000
_cell.length_c   1.000
_cell.angle_alpha   90.00
_cell.angle_beta   90.00
_cell.angle_gamma   90.00
#
_symmetry.space_group_name_H-M   'P 1'
#
loop_
_entity.id
_entity.type
_entity.pdbx_description
1 polymer ?
#
loop_
_entity_poly.entity_id
_entity_poly.type
_entity_poly.pdbx_seq_one_letter_code
_entity_poly.pdbx_strand_id
1 'polypeptide(L)'
;MFKMYSTDLQTNITEETKEYKKGNWINMVSPSDEEIKTVCENIGIQEDFIRYALDSEEKARIDIEEDDNTILFIIDTPIIEIESGAKVYSTMPIGIIFVRDDYI
;
A
#
# COMPACT_ATOMS: atom_id res chain seq x y z
N MET A 1 -1.73 0.92 11.01
CA MET A 1 -1.36 -0.51 11.16
C MET A 1 -0.72 -1.00 9.88
N PHE A 2 0.41 -1.65 9.98
CA PHE A 2 0.94 -2.38 8.83
C PHE A 2 1.35 -3.80 9.22
N LYS A 3 1.28 -4.69 8.25
CA LYS A 3 1.73 -6.08 8.38
C LYS A 3 2.51 -6.46 7.14
N MET A 4 3.53 -7.27 7.32
CA MET A 4 4.32 -7.82 6.21
C MET A 4 4.11 -9.31 6.09
N TYR A 5 4.11 -9.77 4.86
CA TYR A 5 3.96 -11.19 4.53
C TYR A 5 5.09 -11.63 3.62
N SER A 6 5.59 -12.82 3.88
CA SER A 6 6.59 -13.48 3.04
C SER A 6 6.05 -14.81 2.56
N THR A 7 6.26 -15.10 1.28
CA THR A 7 5.83 -16.38 0.68
C THR A 7 7.05 -17.22 0.34
N ASP A 8 7.06 -18.45 0.84
CA ASP A 8 8.04 -19.44 0.42
C ASP A 8 7.60 -20.02 -0.92
N LEU A 9 8.41 -19.81 -1.95
CA LEU A 9 8.08 -20.24 -3.32
C LEU A 9 8.18 -21.75 -3.53
N GLN A 10 8.86 -22.47 -2.64
CA GLN A 10 8.93 -23.93 -2.71
C GLN A 10 7.70 -24.60 -2.12
N THR A 11 7.20 -24.08 -1.02
CA THR A 11 6.04 -24.63 -0.32
C THR A 11 4.73 -23.93 -0.65
N ASN A 12 4.78 -22.73 -1.26
CA ASN A 12 3.65 -21.82 -1.49
C ASN A 12 2.93 -21.41 -0.19
N ILE A 13 3.65 -21.40 0.93
CA ILE A 13 3.13 -20.96 2.21
C ILE A 13 3.46 -19.50 2.41
N THR A 14 2.45 -18.69 2.74
CA THR A 14 2.59 -17.28 3.09
C THR A 14 2.46 -17.12 4.59
N GLU A 15 3.44 -16.45 5.20
CA GLU A 15 3.48 -16.21 6.63
C GLU A 15 3.72 -14.73 6.92
N GLU A 16 3.16 -14.25 8.03
CA GLU A 16 3.45 -12.92 8.53
C GLU A 16 4.90 -12.87 9.03
N THR A 17 5.60 -11.80 8.71
CA THR A 17 7.01 -11.61 9.11
C THR A 17 7.23 -10.18 9.57
N LYS A 18 8.27 -9.98 10.37
CA LYS A 18 8.77 -8.66 10.75
C LYS A 18 10.09 -8.31 10.06
N GLU A 19 10.62 -9.23 9.26
CA GLU A 19 11.86 -9.02 8.53
C GLU A 19 11.59 -8.51 7.12
N TYR A 20 12.27 -7.43 6.73
CA TYR A 20 12.23 -6.90 5.36
C TYR A 20 13.06 -7.79 4.45
N LYS A 21 12.39 -8.47 3.55
CA LYS A 21 13.01 -9.35 2.53
C LYS A 21 12.43 -9.04 1.17
N LYS A 22 13.22 -9.24 0.14
CA LYS A 22 12.75 -9.15 -1.24
C LYS A 22 11.58 -10.10 -1.47
N GLY A 23 10.54 -9.62 -2.12
CA GLY A 23 9.33 -10.37 -2.38
C GLY A 23 8.26 -10.21 -1.30
N ASN A 24 8.50 -9.45 -0.25
CA ASN A 24 7.50 -9.21 0.77
C ASN A 24 6.34 -8.38 0.24
N TRP A 25 5.17 -8.72 0.72
CA TRP A 25 3.98 -7.89 0.59
C TRP A 25 3.78 -7.13 1.90
N ILE A 26 3.67 -5.80 1.80
CA ILE A 26 3.46 -4.91 2.93
C ILE A 26 2.04 -4.34 2.85
N ASN A 27 1.18 -4.75 3.77
CA ASN A 27 -0.20 -4.27 3.83
C ASN A 27 -0.32 -3.18 4.89
N MET A 28 -0.73 -1.98 4.47
CA MET A 28 -0.88 -0.82 5.34
C MET A 28 -2.33 -0.35 5.35
N VAL A 29 -2.91 -0.25 6.52
CA VAL A 29 -4.29 0.25 6.72
C VAL A 29 -4.24 1.37 7.75
N SER A 30 -4.66 2.56 7.34
CA SER A 30 -4.63 3.76 8.18
C SER A 30 -3.31 3.89 8.97
N PRO A 31 -2.16 3.87 8.27
CA PRO A 31 -0.87 3.88 8.94
C PRO A 31 -0.62 5.19 9.67
N SER A 32 0.09 5.11 10.80
CA SER A 32 0.59 6.31 11.48
C SER A 32 1.76 6.92 10.71
N ASP A 33 2.08 8.18 11.02
CA ASP A 33 3.24 8.85 10.42
C ASP A 33 4.54 8.10 10.72
N GLU A 34 4.69 7.55 11.91
CA GLU A 34 5.84 6.74 12.28
C GLU A 34 5.93 5.46 11.48
N GLU A 35 4.80 4.78 11.26
CA GLU A 35 4.73 3.58 10.44
C GLU A 35 5.12 3.86 8.99
N ILE A 36 4.61 4.93 8.41
CA ILE A 36 4.97 5.38 7.05
C ILE A 36 6.47 5.62 6.96
N LYS A 37 7.02 6.38 7.89
CA LYS A 37 8.45 6.69 7.93
C LYS A 37 9.30 5.42 8.03
N THR A 38 8.93 4.53 8.94
CA THR A 38 9.66 3.27 9.16
C THR A 38 9.68 2.41 7.91
N VAL A 39 8.53 2.23 7.26
CA VAL A 39 8.44 1.44 6.04
C VAL A 39 9.28 2.09 4.93
N CYS A 40 9.11 3.40 4.71
CA CYS A 40 9.83 4.11 3.65
C CYS A 40 11.35 4.05 3.82
N GLU A 41 11.85 4.17 5.05
CA GLU A 41 13.28 4.06 5.34
C GLU A 41 13.81 2.66 5.06
N ASN A 42 13.04 1.63 5.36
CA ASN A 42 13.48 0.24 5.17
C ASN A 42 13.42 -0.23 3.71
N ILE A 43 12.44 0.22 2.95
CA ILE A 43 12.29 -0.19 1.54
C ILE A 43 12.84 0.81 0.54
N GLY A 44 13.22 2.00 0.99
CA GLY A 44 13.91 3.00 0.14
C GLY A 44 12.99 3.71 -0.84
N ILE A 45 11.81 4.15 -0.40
CA ILE A 45 10.90 4.97 -1.19
C ILE A 45 10.60 6.29 -0.48
N GLN A 46 10.09 7.26 -1.23
CA GLN A 46 9.62 8.52 -0.68
C GLN A 46 8.24 8.33 -0.03
N GLU A 47 8.02 9.03 1.07
CA GLU A 47 6.73 8.96 1.79
C GLU A 47 5.54 9.38 0.93
N ASP A 48 5.76 10.27 -0.03
CA ASP A 48 4.70 10.77 -0.90
C ASP A 48 3.94 9.65 -1.62
N PHE A 49 4.64 8.57 -2.03
CA PHE A 49 3.99 7.44 -2.67
C PHE A 49 2.91 6.80 -1.79
N ILE A 50 3.19 6.65 -0.50
CA ILE A 50 2.21 6.10 0.44
C ILE A 50 1.12 7.13 0.72
N ARG A 51 1.49 8.39 0.90
CA ARG A 51 0.55 9.46 1.25
C ARG A 51 -0.46 9.74 0.15
N TYR A 52 -0.11 9.61 -1.13
CA TYR A 52 -1.07 9.75 -2.22
C TYR A 52 -2.24 8.78 -2.09
N ALA A 53 -1.97 7.53 -1.73
CA ALA A 53 -3.01 6.52 -1.55
C ALA A 53 -3.92 6.78 -0.33
N LEU A 54 -3.47 7.62 0.60
CA LEU A 54 -4.24 7.97 1.81
C LEU A 54 -5.07 9.24 1.63
N ASP A 55 -4.92 9.94 0.52
CA ASP A 55 -5.67 11.15 0.21
C ASP A 55 -6.97 10.78 -0.50
N SER A 56 -8.10 11.02 0.16
CA SER A 56 -9.43 10.72 -0.39
C SER A 56 -9.77 11.51 -1.66
N GLU A 57 -9.05 12.59 -1.93
CA GLU A 57 -9.24 13.44 -3.11
C GLU A 57 -8.43 12.96 -4.32
N GLU A 58 -7.57 11.96 -4.15
CA GLU A 58 -6.77 11.44 -5.24
C GLU A 58 -7.62 10.69 -6.27
N LYS A 59 -7.25 10.86 -7.53
CA LYS A 59 -7.91 10.20 -8.65
C LYS A 59 -7.16 8.94 -9.04
N ALA A 60 -7.89 7.96 -9.55
CA ALA A 60 -7.31 6.76 -10.12
C ALA A 60 -6.28 7.12 -11.19
N ARG A 61 -5.06 6.60 -11.05
CA ARG A 61 -3.95 6.85 -11.98
C ARG A 61 -2.81 5.87 -11.78
N ILE A 62 -1.87 5.91 -12.69
CA ILE A 62 -0.60 5.18 -12.62
C ILE A 62 0.53 6.21 -12.67
N ASP A 63 1.40 6.19 -11.66
CA ASP A 63 2.62 7.00 -11.61
C ASP A 63 3.84 6.09 -11.67
N ILE A 64 4.77 6.42 -12.55
CA ILE A 64 6.03 5.69 -12.71
C ILE A 64 7.18 6.62 -12.34
N GLU A 65 7.97 6.22 -11.34
CA GLU A 65 9.19 6.90 -10.97
C GLU A 65 10.38 6.09 -11.49
N GLU A 66 10.95 6.56 -12.60
CA GLU A 66 12.01 5.81 -13.30
C GLU A 66 13.29 5.72 -12.50
N ASP A 67 13.67 6.78 -11.80
CA ASP A 67 14.91 6.83 -11.02
C ASP A 67 14.91 5.81 -9.88
N ASP A 68 13.79 5.63 -9.22
CA ASP A 68 13.63 4.67 -8.12
C ASP A 68 13.04 3.33 -8.56
N ASN A 69 12.73 3.18 -9.85
CA ASN A 69 12.07 2.00 -10.41
C ASN A 69 10.86 1.58 -9.58
N THR A 70 10.01 2.56 -9.28
CA THR A 70 8.83 2.40 -8.43
C THR A 70 7.58 2.76 -9.23
N ILE A 71 6.54 1.95 -9.11
CA ILE A 71 5.27 2.16 -9.80
C ILE A 71 4.17 2.25 -8.75
N LEU A 72 3.38 3.31 -8.82
CA LEU A 72 2.21 3.51 -7.99
C LEU A 72 0.95 3.37 -8.84
N PHE A 73 0.07 2.47 -8.43
CA PHE A 73 -1.29 2.39 -8.95
C PHE A 73 -2.24 2.93 -7.88
N ILE A 74 -3.07 3.89 -8.25
CA ILE A 74 -4.18 4.34 -7.40
C ILE A 74 -5.46 3.91 -8.10
N ILE A 75 -6.28 3.13 -7.41
CA ILE A 75 -7.57 2.66 -7.89
C ILE A 75 -8.67 3.11 -6.94
N ASP A 76 -9.83 3.41 -7.47
CA ASP A 76 -11.00 3.74 -6.67
C ASP A 76 -11.77 2.47 -6.35
N THR A 77 -12.03 2.28 -5.06
CA THR A 77 -12.76 1.11 -4.57
C THR A 77 -14.09 1.55 -4.00
N PRO A 78 -15.21 0.93 -4.39
CA PRO A 78 -16.50 1.28 -3.81
C PRO A 78 -16.57 0.85 -2.35
N ILE A 79 -17.11 1.74 -1.52
CA ILE A 79 -17.41 1.47 -0.12
C ILE A 79 -18.86 1.79 0.18
N ILE A 80 -19.40 1.13 1.20
CA ILE A 80 -20.74 1.38 1.69
C ILE A 80 -20.63 1.94 3.09
N GLU A 81 -21.22 3.12 3.31
CA GLU A 81 -21.30 3.75 4.60
C GLU A 81 -22.74 3.79 5.04
N ILE A 82 -22.98 3.83 6.36
CA ILE A 82 -24.32 3.99 6.90
C ILE A 82 -24.42 5.37 7.49
N GLU A 83 -25.25 6.22 6.88
CA GLU A 83 -25.56 7.55 7.38
C GLU A 83 -27.05 7.63 7.74
N SER A 84 -27.36 7.99 8.97
CA SER A 84 -28.74 8.14 9.46
C SER A 84 -29.64 6.92 9.15
N GLY A 85 -29.08 5.71 9.23
CA GLY A 85 -29.76 4.45 8.95
C GLY A 85 -29.93 4.10 7.48
N ALA A 86 -29.44 4.93 6.57
CA ALA A 86 -29.45 4.66 5.12
C ALA A 86 -28.07 4.24 4.62
N LYS A 87 -28.03 3.37 3.62
CA LYS A 87 -26.78 2.99 2.94
C LYS A 87 -26.40 4.09 1.95
N VAL A 88 -25.18 4.58 2.07
CA VAL A 88 -24.59 5.56 1.15
C VAL A 88 -23.40 4.89 0.47
N TYR A 89 -23.33 5.04 -0.85
CA TYR A 89 -22.23 4.51 -1.66
C TYR A 89 -21.23 5.62 -1.93
N SER A 90 -19.97 5.37 -1.64
CA SER A 90 -18.88 6.27 -1.98
C SER A 90 -17.68 5.47 -2.48
N THR A 91 -16.57 6.12 -2.78
CA THR A 91 -15.32 5.48 -3.18
C THR A 91 -14.19 5.89 -2.25
N MET A 92 -13.21 5.01 -2.11
CA MET A 92 -11.96 5.33 -1.45
C MET A 92 -10.79 4.86 -2.32
N PRO A 93 -9.67 5.58 -2.30
CA PRO A 93 -8.49 5.15 -3.03
C PRO A 93 -7.80 3.97 -2.33
N ILE A 94 -7.28 3.06 -3.13
CA ILE A 94 -6.32 2.06 -2.71
C ILE A 94 -5.06 2.26 -3.53
N GLY A 95 -3.92 2.35 -2.86
CA GLY A 95 -2.62 2.39 -3.51
C GLY A 95 -1.96 1.03 -3.55
N ILE A 96 -1.47 0.65 -4.70
CA ILE A 96 -0.62 -0.53 -4.88
C ILE A 96 0.72 -0.04 -5.39
N ILE A 97 1.78 -0.28 -4.64
CA ILE A 97 3.11 0.23 -4.94
C ILE A 97 4.05 -0.94 -5.22
N PHE A 98 4.59 -0.98 -6.43
CA PHE A 98 5.65 -1.92 -6.77
C PHE A 98 6.98 -1.20 -6.60
N VAL A 99 7.78 -1.65 -5.64
CA VAL A 99 9.08 -1.04 -5.34
C VAL A 99 10.17 -1.90 -5.93
N ARG A 100 10.73 -1.48 -7.06
CA ARG A 100 11.67 -2.28 -7.85
C ARG A 100 11.03 -3.64 -8.13
N ASP A 101 11.72 -4.72 -8.01
CA ASP A 101 11.13 -6.06 -8.00
C ASP A 101 11.15 -6.67 -6.58
N ASP A 102 11.26 -5.82 -5.57
CA ASP A 102 11.57 -6.24 -4.20
C ASP A 102 10.33 -6.29 -3.30
N TYR A 103 9.41 -5.34 -3.44
CA TYR A 103 8.26 -5.20 -2.54
C TYR A 103 6.98 -4.81 -3.27
N ILE A 104 5.87 -5.23 -2.70
CA ILE A 104 4.54 -4.76 -3.06
C ILE A 104 3.86 -4.22 -1.80
#